data_94a74f1833ccc277f3d8e4067481d0f3
#
_entry.id   94a74f1833ccc277f3d8e4067481d0f3
#
_cell.length_a   1.000
_cell.length_b   1.000
_cell.length_c   1.000
_cell.angle_alpha   90.00
_cell.angle_beta   90.00
_cell.angle_gamma   90.00
#
_symmetry.space_group_name_H-M   'P 1'
#
loop_
_entity.id
_entity.type
_entity.pdbx_description
1 polymer ?
#
loop_
_entity_poly.entity_id
_entity_poly.type
_entity_poly.pdbx_seq_one_letter_code
_entity_poly.pdbx_strand_id
1 'polypeptide(L)'
;MRFSFKNLIKALLFVAVLGSATYYAIGKIQYKNQLMDMEEYSPKSTLVVPSNELSRSKFPFVDVHNHQFDMPFKDLSKLTAEMDGLNMAFMVNLSGFRGMYLEQCLKNIKENAPTRFGLFVNLDWEQIDAPDFLENNLTILREAKIAGAIGLKVYKGLGLTDTDSSGKRIAVNDPRLDPIWAACGVLGFPVLIHSAEPASFWNP
;
A
#
# COMPACT_ATOMS: atom_id res chain seq x y z
N MET A 1 -40.71 62.01 -8.97
CA MET A 1 -39.43 61.59 -8.51
C MET A 1 -38.59 61.04 -9.71
N ARG A 2 -37.60 61.81 -10.21
CA ARG A 2 -36.78 61.35 -11.32
C ARG A 2 -35.63 60.47 -10.72
N PHE A 3 -35.75 59.17 -10.88
CA PHE A 3 -34.61 58.28 -10.54
C PHE A 3 -33.41 58.59 -11.45
N SER A 4 -32.30 58.96 -10.86
CA SER A 4 -31.08 59.18 -11.62
C SER A 4 -30.54 57.86 -12.18
N PHE A 5 -30.19 57.85 -13.44
CA PHE A 5 -29.55 56.67 -14.12
C PHE A 5 -28.36 56.11 -13.33
N LYS A 6 -27.58 56.93 -12.67
CA LYS A 6 -26.50 56.55 -11.78
C LYS A 6 -26.96 55.70 -10.58
N ASN A 7 -28.17 56.01 -10.03
CA ASN A 7 -28.72 55.26 -8.91
C ASN A 7 -29.28 53.89 -9.36
N LEU A 8 -29.78 53.80 -10.59
CA LEU A 8 -30.23 52.57 -11.17
C LEU A 8 -29.04 51.59 -11.38
N ILE A 9 -27.91 52.09 -11.91
CA ILE A 9 -26.68 51.28 -12.09
C ILE A 9 -26.15 50.78 -10.73
N LYS A 10 -26.12 51.65 -9.71
CA LYS A 10 -25.72 51.24 -8.35
C LYS A 10 -26.58 50.15 -7.77
N ALA A 11 -27.91 50.27 -7.95
CA ALA A 11 -28.87 49.27 -7.49
C ALA A 11 -28.67 47.91 -8.22
N LEU A 12 -28.46 47.95 -9.54
CA LEU A 12 -28.20 46.73 -10.32
C LEU A 12 -26.88 46.07 -9.93
N LEU A 13 -25.80 46.84 -9.71
CA LEU A 13 -24.54 46.31 -9.23
C LEU A 13 -24.67 45.69 -7.84
N PHE A 14 -25.40 46.35 -6.94
CA PHE A 14 -25.64 45.81 -5.59
C PHE A 14 -26.43 44.50 -5.62
N VAL A 15 -27.46 44.39 -6.47
CA VAL A 15 -28.21 43.14 -6.66
C VAL A 15 -27.31 42.03 -7.26
N ALA A 16 -26.44 42.36 -8.22
CA ALA A 16 -25.52 41.41 -8.82
C ALA A 16 -24.49 40.87 -7.81
N VAL A 17 -23.94 41.75 -6.96
CA VAL A 17 -23.00 41.37 -5.89
C VAL A 17 -23.67 40.49 -4.84
N LEU A 18 -24.87 40.88 -4.41
CA LEU A 18 -25.67 40.08 -3.47
C LEU A 18 -26.02 38.70 -4.06
N GLY A 19 -26.45 38.66 -5.31
CA GLY A 19 -26.76 37.41 -6.02
C GLY A 19 -25.58 36.48 -6.12
N SER A 20 -24.39 37.02 -6.47
CA SER A 20 -23.14 36.23 -6.54
C SER A 20 -22.68 35.73 -5.17
N ALA A 21 -22.79 36.57 -4.13
CA ALA A 21 -22.42 36.15 -2.78
C ALA A 21 -23.37 35.05 -2.25
N THR A 22 -24.66 35.18 -2.53
CA THR A 22 -25.67 34.17 -2.15
C THR A 22 -25.46 32.87 -2.90
N TYR A 23 -25.19 32.93 -4.21
CA TYR A 23 -24.87 31.75 -5.03
C TYR A 23 -23.62 31.03 -4.51
N TYR A 24 -22.55 31.78 -4.20
CA TYR A 24 -21.32 31.22 -3.63
C TYR A 24 -21.54 30.57 -2.25
N ALA A 25 -22.36 31.23 -1.39
CA ALA A 25 -22.67 30.67 -0.08
C ALA A 25 -23.52 29.39 -0.17
N ILE A 26 -24.51 29.34 -1.06
CA ILE A 26 -25.33 28.15 -1.32
C ILE A 26 -24.45 27.03 -1.88
N GLY A 27 -23.55 27.34 -2.83
CA GLY A 27 -22.61 26.37 -3.38
C GLY A 27 -21.70 25.77 -2.31
N LYS A 28 -21.16 26.59 -1.38
CA LYS A 28 -20.37 26.09 -0.25
C LYS A 28 -21.17 25.21 0.71
N ILE A 29 -22.42 25.57 1.00
CA ILE A 29 -23.28 24.78 1.89
C ILE A 29 -23.61 23.44 1.23
N GLN A 30 -23.95 23.43 -0.06
CA GLN A 30 -24.22 22.20 -0.80
C GLN A 30 -22.99 21.30 -0.88
N TYR A 31 -21.80 21.89 -1.13
CA TYR A 31 -20.55 21.15 -1.15
C TYR A 31 -20.24 20.54 0.22
N LYS A 32 -20.36 21.30 1.30
CA LYS A 32 -20.16 20.80 2.67
C LYS A 32 -21.13 19.67 3.03
N ASN A 33 -22.39 19.75 2.57
CA ASN A 33 -23.38 18.71 2.81
C ASN A 33 -23.20 17.47 1.94
N GLN A 34 -22.34 17.53 0.90
CA GLN A 34 -21.94 16.38 0.08
C GLN A 34 -20.66 15.71 0.58
N LEU A 35 -19.88 16.39 1.42
CA LEU A 35 -18.71 15.79 2.05
C LEU A 35 -19.19 14.92 3.21
N MET A 36 -19.08 13.62 3.00
CA MET A 36 -19.26 12.65 4.07
C MET A 36 -18.01 12.69 4.95
N ASP A 37 -18.18 12.95 6.25
CA ASP A 37 -17.10 12.79 7.20
C ASP A 37 -16.82 11.31 7.36
N MET A 38 -15.57 10.90 7.18
CA MET A 38 -15.18 9.50 7.33
C MET A 38 -15.43 8.99 8.76
N GLU A 39 -15.31 9.85 9.75
CA GLU A 39 -15.55 9.51 11.16
C GLU A 39 -17.06 9.33 11.46
N GLU A 40 -17.92 10.02 10.71
CA GLU A 40 -19.38 9.92 10.82
C GLU A 40 -19.97 8.86 9.88
N TYR A 41 -19.14 8.26 8.99
CA TYR A 41 -19.60 7.27 8.04
C TYR A 41 -19.96 5.97 8.73
N SER A 42 -21.24 5.78 8.99
CA SER A 42 -21.80 4.57 9.61
C SER A 42 -22.98 4.03 8.77
N PRO A 43 -22.69 3.45 7.59
CA PRO A 43 -23.73 2.91 6.74
C PRO A 43 -24.41 1.73 7.40
N LYS A 44 -25.73 1.68 7.33
CA LYS A 44 -26.46 0.47 7.75
C LYS A 44 -26.23 -0.62 6.72
N SER A 45 -25.76 -1.78 7.17
CA SER A 45 -25.65 -2.95 6.32
C SER A 45 -27.02 -3.35 5.80
N THR A 46 -27.16 -3.57 4.50
CA THR A 46 -28.33 -4.17 3.88
C THR A 46 -28.26 -5.69 3.84
N LEU A 47 -27.12 -6.27 4.25
CA LEU A 47 -26.90 -7.69 4.32
C LEU A 47 -27.60 -8.24 5.58
N VAL A 48 -28.57 -9.09 5.39
CA VAL A 48 -29.29 -9.80 6.49
C VAL A 48 -28.77 -11.23 6.53
N VAL A 49 -27.77 -11.46 7.36
CA VAL A 49 -27.20 -12.81 7.62
C VAL A 49 -27.14 -13.03 9.12
N PRO A 50 -27.21 -14.31 9.58
CA PRO A 50 -26.94 -14.62 10.97
C PRO A 50 -25.57 -14.10 11.39
N SER A 51 -25.53 -13.35 12.48
CA SER A 51 -24.26 -12.88 13.05
C SER A 51 -23.62 -14.04 13.82
N ASN A 52 -22.39 -14.38 13.46
CA ASN A 52 -21.57 -15.32 14.21
C ASN A 52 -20.36 -14.54 14.72
N GLU A 53 -20.26 -14.40 16.03
CA GLU A 53 -19.06 -13.82 16.64
C GLU A 53 -17.93 -14.85 16.64
N LEU A 54 -16.93 -14.63 15.78
CA LEU A 54 -15.74 -15.45 15.70
C LEU A 54 -14.57 -14.68 16.30
N SER A 55 -14.14 -15.07 17.47
CA SER A 55 -12.96 -14.48 18.11
C SER A 55 -11.65 -15.23 17.79
N ARG A 56 -11.75 -16.46 17.30
CA ARG A 56 -10.62 -17.34 17.02
C ARG A 56 -10.93 -18.28 15.86
N SER A 57 -9.95 -18.51 14.99
CA SER A 57 -10.05 -19.52 13.93
C SER A 57 -10.13 -20.94 14.52
N LYS A 58 -11.00 -21.77 13.97
CA LYS A 58 -11.13 -23.19 14.35
C LYS A 58 -9.87 -23.99 14.03
N PHE A 59 -9.25 -23.72 12.87
CA PHE A 59 -8.01 -24.35 12.44
C PHE A 59 -6.88 -23.35 12.42
N PRO A 60 -5.62 -23.78 12.64
CA PRO A 60 -4.48 -22.92 12.43
C PRO A 60 -4.47 -22.37 11.01
N PHE A 61 -4.12 -21.11 10.86
CA PHE A 61 -4.01 -20.45 9.55
C PHE A 61 -2.70 -19.70 9.39
N VAL A 62 -2.36 -19.38 8.16
CA VAL A 62 -1.18 -18.61 7.77
C VAL A 62 -1.64 -17.30 7.15
N ASP A 63 -1.12 -16.19 7.65
CA ASP A 63 -1.23 -14.90 6.97
C ASP A 63 -0.06 -14.76 5.98
N VAL A 64 -0.36 -14.84 4.69
CA VAL A 64 0.66 -14.77 3.62
C VAL A 64 0.89 -13.35 3.11
N HIS A 65 0.18 -12.34 3.61
CA HIS A 65 0.29 -10.98 3.15
C HIS A 65 0.18 -9.96 4.30
N ASN A 66 1.28 -9.77 4.98
CA ASN A 66 1.38 -8.82 6.09
C ASN A 66 2.54 -7.85 5.91
N HIS A 67 2.47 -6.71 6.59
CA HIS A 67 3.48 -5.67 6.56
C HIS A 67 3.85 -5.26 7.98
N GLN A 68 5.04 -5.65 8.45
CA GLN A 68 5.61 -5.28 9.75
C GLN A 68 6.86 -4.44 9.51
N PHE A 69 6.68 -3.12 9.31
CA PHE A 69 7.77 -2.21 8.97
C PHE A 69 8.73 -1.95 10.14
N ASP A 70 8.33 -2.22 11.37
CA ASP A 70 9.15 -2.07 12.57
C ASP A 70 9.81 -3.38 13.03
N MET A 71 9.73 -4.43 12.23
CA MET A 71 10.19 -5.78 12.54
C MET A 71 11.62 -5.85 13.10
N PRO A 72 12.61 -5.05 12.64
CA PRO A 72 13.96 -5.12 13.18
C PRO A 72 14.05 -4.84 14.69
N PHE A 73 13.13 -4.04 15.22
CA PHE A 73 13.16 -3.53 16.59
C PHE A 73 11.91 -3.89 17.40
N LYS A 74 10.97 -4.58 16.75
CA LYS A 74 9.69 -4.95 17.37
C LYS A 74 9.86 -6.00 18.45
N ASP A 75 9.16 -5.84 19.56
CA ASP A 75 8.95 -6.92 20.54
C ASP A 75 7.99 -7.95 19.94
N LEU A 76 8.54 -9.07 19.46
CA LEU A 76 7.77 -10.13 18.84
C LEU A 76 6.89 -10.91 19.82
N SER A 77 7.13 -10.82 21.12
CA SER A 77 6.35 -11.54 22.15
C SER A 77 4.88 -11.10 22.16
N LYS A 78 4.62 -9.80 22.00
CA LYS A 78 3.26 -9.26 21.91
C LYS A 78 2.55 -9.71 20.64
N LEU A 79 3.25 -9.63 19.50
CA LEU A 79 2.69 -10.03 18.20
C LEU A 79 2.40 -11.54 18.18
N THR A 80 3.28 -12.36 18.72
CA THR A 80 3.04 -13.81 18.81
C THR A 80 1.89 -14.15 19.75
N ALA A 81 1.72 -13.41 20.86
CA ALA A 81 0.56 -13.59 21.74
C ALA A 81 -0.78 -13.26 21.04
N GLU A 82 -0.81 -12.21 20.24
CA GLU A 82 -1.98 -11.88 19.41
C GLU A 82 -2.25 -12.97 18.37
N MET A 83 -1.20 -13.46 17.70
CA MET A 83 -1.29 -14.58 16.76
C MET A 83 -1.85 -15.83 17.43
N ASP A 84 -1.39 -16.14 18.65
CA ASP A 84 -1.88 -17.28 19.43
C ASP A 84 -3.36 -17.11 19.79
N GLY A 85 -3.77 -15.90 20.18
CA GLY A 85 -5.16 -15.57 20.42
C GLY A 85 -6.07 -15.89 19.22
N LEU A 86 -5.61 -15.60 18.02
CA LEU A 86 -6.34 -15.81 16.76
C LEU A 86 -6.24 -17.26 16.21
N ASN A 87 -5.35 -18.09 16.72
CA ASN A 87 -4.92 -19.37 16.15
C ASN A 87 -4.13 -19.21 14.82
N MET A 88 -3.39 -18.10 14.67
CA MET A 88 -2.50 -17.88 13.54
C MET A 88 -1.18 -18.62 13.77
N ALA A 89 -0.87 -19.59 12.92
CA ALA A 89 0.34 -20.39 13.05
C ALA A 89 1.59 -19.66 12.54
N PHE A 90 1.44 -18.90 11.46
CA PHE A 90 2.58 -18.30 10.76
C PHE A 90 2.16 -17.01 10.05
N MET A 91 3.07 -16.05 9.97
CA MET A 91 2.88 -14.78 9.29
C MET A 91 4.03 -14.53 8.31
N VAL A 92 3.71 -14.15 7.08
CA VAL A 92 4.69 -13.70 6.09
C VAL A 92 4.73 -12.18 6.07
N ASN A 93 5.87 -11.63 6.51
CA ASN A 93 6.11 -10.19 6.39
C ASN A 93 6.71 -9.88 5.01
N LEU A 94 6.00 -9.08 4.22
CA LEU A 94 6.38 -8.68 2.86
C LEU A 94 7.26 -7.42 2.82
N SER A 95 7.58 -6.84 3.98
CA SER A 95 8.36 -5.61 4.11
C SER A 95 9.78 -5.90 4.65
N GLY A 96 10.45 -6.90 4.05
CA GLY A 96 11.82 -7.24 4.43
C GLY A 96 12.86 -6.25 3.94
N PHE A 97 12.52 -5.46 2.91
CA PHE A 97 13.46 -4.60 2.22
C PHE A 97 14.71 -5.38 1.76
N ARG A 98 15.91 -4.88 2.02
CA ARG A 98 17.21 -5.50 1.64
C ARG A 98 18.34 -5.03 2.56
N GLY A 99 19.53 -5.64 2.43
CA GLY A 99 20.73 -5.25 3.19
C GLY A 99 20.51 -5.33 4.70
N MET A 100 21.11 -4.38 5.43
CA MET A 100 21.08 -4.38 6.90
C MET A 100 19.69 -4.45 7.51
N TYR A 101 18.68 -3.86 6.88
CA TYR A 101 17.32 -3.93 7.39
C TYR A 101 16.78 -5.36 7.35
N LEU A 102 16.96 -6.06 6.23
CA LEU A 102 16.59 -7.47 6.07
C LEU A 102 17.29 -8.34 7.11
N GLU A 103 18.62 -8.16 7.27
CA GLU A 103 19.43 -8.90 8.23
C GLU A 103 18.96 -8.71 9.66
N GLN A 104 18.65 -7.48 10.06
CA GLN A 104 18.15 -7.18 11.41
C GLN A 104 16.75 -7.78 11.64
N CYS A 105 15.86 -7.74 10.65
CA CYS A 105 14.59 -8.44 10.71
C CYS A 105 14.77 -9.93 10.95
N LEU A 106 15.61 -10.58 10.13
CA LEU A 106 15.86 -12.02 10.21
C LEU A 106 16.52 -12.41 11.52
N LYS A 107 17.43 -11.56 12.02
CA LYS A 107 18.05 -11.75 13.32
C LYS A 107 17.02 -11.73 14.43
N ASN A 108 16.15 -10.70 14.45
CA ASN A 108 15.09 -10.58 15.46
C ASN A 108 14.15 -11.79 15.42
N ILE A 109 13.73 -12.21 14.22
CA ILE A 109 12.90 -13.41 14.04
C ILE A 109 13.60 -14.65 14.59
N LYS A 110 14.86 -14.87 14.20
CA LYS A 110 15.63 -16.06 14.60
C LYS A 110 15.83 -16.16 16.12
N GLU A 111 16.05 -15.02 16.77
CA GLU A 111 16.30 -14.96 18.21
C GLU A 111 15.02 -15.08 19.05
N ASN A 112 13.89 -14.53 18.57
CA ASN A 112 12.71 -14.35 19.41
C ASN A 112 11.47 -15.15 18.94
N ALA A 113 11.36 -15.52 17.67
CA ALA A 113 10.19 -16.25 17.15
C ALA A 113 10.51 -17.04 15.85
N PRO A 114 11.45 -17.99 15.87
CA PRO A 114 12.04 -18.58 14.65
C PRO A 114 11.06 -19.40 13.80
N THR A 115 9.93 -19.84 14.37
CA THR A 115 8.94 -20.67 13.68
C THR A 115 7.64 -19.94 13.37
N ARG A 116 7.58 -18.63 13.62
CA ARG A 116 6.34 -17.85 13.54
C ARG A 116 6.30 -16.88 12.37
N PHE A 117 7.45 -16.51 11.81
CA PHE A 117 7.54 -15.50 10.77
C PHE A 117 8.41 -15.95 9.59
N GLY A 118 7.96 -15.60 8.39
CA GLY A 118 8.76 -15.60 7.19
C GLY A 118 8.95 -14.18 6.67
N LEU A 119 10.04 -13.92 5.96
CA LEU A 119 10.37 -12.61 5.45
C LEU A 119 10.63 -12.66 3.95
N PHE A 120 10.01 -11.74 3.20
CA PHE A 120 10.26 -11.55 1.78
C PHE A 120 11.20 -10.38 1.57
N VAL A 121 12.18 -10.57 0.69
CA VAL A 121 13.09 -9.51 0.24
C VAL A 121 12.37 -8.59 -0.76
N ASN A 122 12.83 -7.35 -0.88
CA ASN A 122 12.39 -6.38 -1.88
C ASN A 122 13.59 -5.93 -2.71
N LEU A 123 13.39 -5.74 -4.02
CA LEU A 123 14.41 -5.25 -4.94
C LEU A 123 14.18 -3.79 -5.31
N ASP A 124 15.18 -3.19 -5.94
CA ASP A 124 15.14 -1.85 -6.49
C ASP A 124 14.92 -1.92 -8.00
N TRP A 125 13.81 -1.37 -8.48
CA TRP A 125 13.45 -1.41 -9.88
C TRP A 125 13.79 -0.10 -10.63
N GLU A 126 13.97 1.00 -9.87
CA GLU A 126 14.19 2.33 -10.45
C GLU A 126 15.52 2.44 -11.19
N GLN A 127 16.48 1.57 -10.88
CA GLN A 127 17.80 1.57 -11.50
C GLN A 127 17.92 0.61 -12.68
N ILE A 128 16.82 0.29 -13.36
CA ILE A 128 16.78 -0.75 -14.41
C ILE A 128 17.77 -0.53 -15.58
N ASP A 129 18.12 0.72 -15.85
CA ASP A 129 19.08 1.09 -16.90
C ASP A 129 20.52 1.23 -16.41
N ALA A 130 20.78 1.06 -15.11
CA ALA A 130 22.13 1.09 -14.58
C ALA A 130 22.92 -0.14 -15.07
N PRO A 131 24.19 0.03 -15.44
CA PRO A 131 25.02 -1.09 -15.94
C PRO A 131 25.12 -2.29 -14.98
N ASP A 132 25.02 -2.02 -13.69
CA ASP A 132 25.12 -3.00 -12.60
C ASP A 132 23.78 -3.43 -12.03
N PHE A 133 22.65 -2.93 -12.57
CA PHE A 133 21.30 -3.23 -12.09
C PHE A 133 21.06 -4.72 -11.88
N LEU A 134 21.34 -5.50 -12.92
CA LEU A 134 21.07 -6.93 -12.88
C LEU A 134 21.94 -7.63 -11.84
N GLU A 135 23.27 -7.38 -11.85
CA GLU A 135 24.18 -8.03 -10.91
C GLU A 135 23.89 -7.66 -9.46
N ASN A 136 23.56 -6.40 -9.20
CA ASN A 136 23.17 -5.94 -7.87
C ASN A 136 21.92 -6.65 -7.36
N ASN A 137 20.88 -6.74 -8.17
CA ASN A 137 19.63 -7.42 -7.78
C ASN A 137 19.82 -8.94 -7.61
N LEU A 138 20.61 -9.58 -8.46
CA LEU A 138 20.96 -11.00 -8.32
C LEU A 138 21.77 -11.26 -7.04
N THR A 139 22.65 -10.34 -6.69
CA THR A 139 23.42 -10.40 -5.44
C THR A 139 22.51 -10.26 -4.22
N ILE A 140 21.60 -9.26 -4.23
CA ILE A 140 20.61 -9.08 -3.16
C ILE A 140 19.77 -10.36 -2.97
N LEU A 141 19.32 -11.00 -4.04
CA LEU A 141 18.56 -12.25 -3.95
C LEU A 141 19.37 -13.39 -3.31
N ARG A 142 20.62 -13.56 -3.74
CA ARG A 142 21.52 -14.61 -3.18
C ARG A 142 21.78 -14.37 -1.70
N GLU A 143 22.13 -13.14 -1.32
CA GLU A 143 22.37 -12.75 0.08
C GLU A 143 21.12 -12.91 0.93
N ALA A 144 19.97 -12.49 0.44
CA ALA A 144 18.69 -12.66 1.13
C ALA A 144 18.37 -14.14 1.38
N LYS A 145 18.64 -15.02 0.40
CA LYS A 145 18.47 -16.47 0.57
C LYS A 145 19.39 -17.04 1.64
N ILE A 146 20.66 -16.65 1.62
CA ILE A 146 21.65 -17.08 2.63
C ILE A 146 21.23 -16.59 4.02
N ALA A 147 20.75 -15.36 4.14
CA ALA A 147 20.29 -14.79 5.40
C ALA A 147 19.01 -15.46 5.94
N GLY A 148 18.21 -16.12 5.08
CA GLY A 148 17.01 -16.86 5.49
C GLY A 148 15.69 -16.24 5.01
N ALA A 149 15.71 -15.31 4.07
CA ALA A 149 14.47 -14.86 3.40
C ALA A 149 13.82 -16.03 2.65
N ILE A 150 12.50 -15.99 2.53
CA ILE A 150 11.71 -17.10 1.97
C ILE A 150 11.03 -16.76 0.64
N GLY A 151 11.17 -15.55 0.12
CA GLY A 151 10.56 -15.13 -1.14
C GLY A 151 10.88 -13.69 -1.51
N LEU A 152 10.40 -13.28 -2.68
CA LEU A 152 10.50 -11.92 -3.22
C LEU A 152 9.15 -11.25 -3.24
N LYS A 153 9.03 -10.05 -2.65
CA LYS A 153 7.86 -9.16 -2.82
C LYS A 153 8.15 -8.08 -3.82
N VAL A 154 7.30 -7.97 -4.80
CA VAL A 154 7.25 -6.86 -5.76
C VAL A 154 6.10 -5.93 -5.35
N TYR A 155 6.44 -4.68 -5.08
CA TYR A 155 5.44 -3.65 -4.77
C TYR A 155 4.77 -3.12 -6.03
N LYS A 156 3.71 -2.35 -5.84
CA LYS A 156 2.87 -1.81 -6.91
C LYS A 156 3.60 -0.87 -7.89
N GLY A 157 4.73 -0.29 -7.49
CA GLY A 157 5.53 0.57 -8.37
C GLY A 157 5.87 -0.12 -9.70
N LEU A 158 6.41 -1.33 -9.64
CA LEU A 158 6.71 -2.10 -10.83
C LEU A 158 5.42 -2.47 -11.60
N GLY A 159 5.33 -2.02 -12.83
CA GLY A 159 4.17 -2.19 -13.70
C GLY A 159 3.13 -1.06 -13.62
N LEU A 160 3.20 -0.19 -12.61
CA LEU A 160 2.26 0.93 -12.44
C LEU A 160 2.93 2.30 -12.60
N THR A 161 3.95 2.59 -11.80
CA THR A 161 4.56 3.93 -11.70
C THR A 161 6.03 3.97 -12.01
N ASP A 162 6.75 2.85 -11.81
CA ASP A 162 8.19 2.81 -12.04
C ASP A 162 8.49 2.93 -13.52
N THR A 163 9.42 3.84 -13.84
CA THR A 163 9.82 4.14 -15.22
C THR A 163 11.32 3.97 -15.39
N ASP A 164 11.70 3.64 -16.62
CA ASP A 164 13.10 3.67 -17.02
C ASP A 164 13.60 5.10 -17.27
N SER A 165 14.87 5.26 -17.61
CA SER A 165 15.52 6.56 -17.85
C SER A 165 14.89 7.36 -19.01
N SER A 166 14.14 6.70 -19.89
CA SER A 166 13.38 7.35 -20.96
C SER A 166 11.99 7.83 -20.53
N GLY A 167 11.59 7.57 -19.29
CA GLY A 167 10.25 7.82 -18.78
C GLY A 167 9.21 6.77 -19.19
N LYS A 168 9.63 5.67 -19.83
CA LYS A 168 8.74 4.57 -20.18
C LYS A 168 8.50 3.68 -18.97
N ARG A 169 7.22 3.36 -18.72
CA ARG A 169 6.83 2.45 -17.63
C ARG A 169 7.47 1.07 -17.80
N ILE A 170 8.07 0.57 -16.74
CA ILE A 170 8.65 -0.76 -16.68
C ILE A 170 7.52 -1.78 -16.49
N ALA A 171 7.32 -2.66 -17.47
CA ALA A 171 6.32 -3.72 -17.38
C ALA A 171 6.87 -4.89 -16.54
N VAL A 172 5.99 -5.63 -15.85
CA VAL A 172 6.39 -6.81 -15.06
C VAL A 172 7.01 -7.91 -15.93
N ASN A 173 6.67 -7.94 -17.21
CA ASN A 173 7.23 -8.84 -18.22
C ASN A 173 8.30 -8.18 -19.09
N ASP A 174 8.95 -7.13 -18.63
CA ASP A 174 10.08 -6.53 -19.33
C ASP A 174 11.22 -7.56 -19.43
N PRO A 175 11.76 -7.83 -20.64
CA PRO A 175 12.81 -8.84 -20.81
C PRO A 175 14.09 -8.62 -19.98
N ARG A 176 14.35 -7.37 -19.56
CA ARG A 176 15.46 -7.04 -18.66
C ARG A 176 15.31 -7.68 -17.28
N LEU A 177 14.09 -8.07 -16.90
CA LEU A 177 13.76 -8.68 -15.61
C LEU A 177 13.80 -10.22 -15.66
N ASP A 178 13.83 -10.84 -16.84
CA ASP A 178 13.80 -12.30 -16.99
C ASP A 178 14.89 -13.02 -16.16
N PRO A 179 16.14 -12.52 -16.09
CA PRO A 179 17.17 -13.17 -15.26
C PRO A 179 16.85 -13.13 -13.75
N ILE A 180 16.12 -12.11 -13.28
CA ILE A 180 15.68 -11.99 -11.88
C ILE A 180 14.61 -13.05 -11.59
N TRP A 181 13.63 -13.21 -12.49
CA TRP A 181 12.62 -14.26 -12.36
C TRP A 181 13.21 -15.67 -12.39
N ALA A 182 14.16 -15.89 -13.30
CA ALA A 182 14.90 -17.15 -13.37
C ALA A 182 15.68 -17.44 -12.07
N ALA A 183 16.35 -16.43 -11.51
CA ALA A 183 17.08 -16.56 -10.24
C ALA A 183 16.13 -16.89 -9.09
N CYS A 184 14.94 -16.28 -9.01
CA CYS A 184 13.94 -16.65 -8.02
C CYS A 184 13.55 -18.14 -8.14
N GLY A 185 13.37 -18.64 -9.35
CA GLY A 185 13.10 -20.06 -9.61
C GLY A 185 14.22 -20.96 -9.09
N VAL A 186 15.49 -20.64 -9.40
CA VAL A 186 16.66 -21.41 -8.94
C VAL A 186 16.79 -21.39 -7.41
N LEU A 187 16.53 -20.24 -6.78
CA LEU A 187 16.60 -20.07 -5.33
C LEU A 187 15.39 -20.69 -4.60
N GLY A 188 14.36 -21.12 -5.31
CA GLY A 188 13.11 -21.58 -4.72
C GLY A 188 12.36 -20.44 -4.00
N PHE A 189 12.45 -19.23 -4.52
CA PHE A 189 11.71 -18.08 -4.01
C PHE A 189 10.38 -17.95 -4.72
N PRO A 190 9.25 -18.09 -4.01
CA PRO A 190 7.98 -17.59 -4.53
C PRO A 190 8.05 -16.08 -4.72
N VAL A 191 7.40 -15.59 -5.78
CA VAL A 191 7.31 -14.17 -6.08
C VAL A 191 5.87 -13.70 -5.86
N LEU A 192 5.68 -12.74 -4.96
CA LEU A 192 4.38 -12.12 -4.71
C LEU A 192 4.36 -10.71 -5.29
N ILE A 193 3.51 -10.50 -6.29
CA ILE A 193 3.41 -9.23 -7.03
C ILE A 193 2.10 -8.53 -6.63
N HIS A 194 2.20 -7.23 -6.32
CA HIS A 194 1.03 -6.36 -6.18
C HIS A 194 0.52 -6.03 -7.58
N SER A 195 -0.68 -6.44 -7.94
CA SER A 195 -1.14 -6.44 -9.34
C SER A 195 -2.20 -5.39 -9.67
N ALA A 196 -2.83 -4.74 -8.68
CA ALA A 196 -3.93 -3.82 -8.93
C ALA A 196 -4.14 -2.82 -7.80
N GLU A 197 -4.76 -1.69 -8.14
CA GLU A 197 -5.31 -0.71 -7.21
C GLU A 197 -6.81 -0.56 -7.48
N PRO A 198 -7.62 -0.20 -6.46
CA PRO A 198 -9.04 0.09 -6.68
C PRO A 198 -9.24 1.18 -7.74
N ALA A 199 -10.24 1.02 -8.59
CA ALA A 199 -10.52 1.98 -9.68
C ALA A 199 -10.72 3.42 -9.16
N SER A 200 -11.21 3.58 -7.93
CA SER A 200 -11.39 4.87 -7.26
C SER A 200 -10.07 5.64 -7.03
N PHE A 201 -8.92 4.96 -7.01
CA PHE A 201 -7.61 5.61 -6.89
C PHE A 201 -7.11 6.22 -8.19
N TRP A 202 -7.75 5.89 -9.31
CA TRP A 202 -7.39 6.36 -10.66
C TRP A 202 -8.31 7.47 -11.17
N ASN A 203 -9.40 7.75 -10.48
CA ASN A 203 -10.29 8.85 -10.81
C ASN A 203 -9.82 10.12 -10.07
N PRO A 204 -9.62 11.24 -10.80
CA PRO A 204 -9.29 12.52 -10.21
C PRO A 204 -10.41 13.08 -9.35
#